data_aa498803968c351a09032024fdfb0662
#
_entry.id   aa498803968c351a09032024fdfb0662
#
_cell.length_a   1.000
_cell.length_b   1.000
_cell.length_c   1.000
_cell.angle_alpha   90.00
_cell.angle_beta   90.00
_cell.angle_gamma   90.00
#
_symmetry.space_group_name_H-M   'P 1'
#
loop_
_entity.id
_entity.type
_entity.pdbx_description
1 polymer ?
#
loop_
_entity_poly.entity_id
_entity_poly.type
_entity_poly.pdbx_seq_one_letter_code
_entity_poly.pdbx_strand_id
1 'polypeptide(L)'
;DHRLIEYVAQLPTEFKFAGCSPKRILKDIVHDHVPYSIMNRPKKGFGVPIYDWLRDDLHHLLDKYLDRQRLIKQEIFNPVIVKSLVDAFEERKIGQDVFVWEMLMFQMWYDKWIN
;
A
#
# COMPACT_ATOMS: atom_id res chain seq x y z
N ASP A 1 9.81 -23.69 -4.45
CA ASP A 1 10.03 -25.14 -4.42
C ASP A 1 9.18 -25.75 -3.30
N HIS A 2 8.27 -26.67 -3.65
CA HIS A 2 7.34 -27.32 -2.71
C HIS A 2 8.10 -28.12 -1.63
N ARG A 3 9.22 -28.76 -1.97
CA ARG A 3 10.04 -29.53 -1.02
C ARG A 3 10.54 -28.66 0.13
N LEU A 4 10.91 -27.40 -0.15
CA LEU A 4 11.32 -26.46 0.90
C LEU A 4 10.13 -26.08 1.78
N ILE A 5 8.96 -25.88 1.19
CA ILE A 5 7.72 -25.56 1.93
C ILE A 5 7.34 -26.73 2.85
N GLU A 6 7.34 -27.96 2.32
CA GLU A 6 7.04 -29.17 3.09
C GLU A 6 8.02 -29.39 4.24
N TYR A 7 9.32 -29.21 3.98
CA TYR A 7 10.35 -29.28 5.01
C TYR A 7 10.16 -28.23 6.12
N VAL A 8 9.99 -26.96 5.73
CA VAL A 8 9.79 -25.86 6.71
C VAL A 8 8.49 -26.03 7.48
N ALA A 9 7.43 -26.59 6.87
CA ALA A 9 6.16 -26.84 7.55
C ALA A 9 6.33 -27.82 8.72
N GLN A 10 7.21 -28.81 8.60
CA GLN A 10 7.48 -29.82 9.62
C GLN A 10 8.41 -29.33 10.74
N LEU A 11 9.12 -28.22 10.56
CA LEU A 11 10.01 -27.68 11.58
C LEU A 11 9.23 -27.22 12.81
N PRO A 12 9.73 -27.47 14.04
CA PRO A 12 9.20 -26.90 15.25
C PRO A 12 9.12 -25.36 15.20
N THR A 13 8.16 -24.79 15.91
CA THR A 13 7.89 -23.34 15.87
C THR A 13 9.08 -22.51 16.33
N GLU A 14 9.85 -22.99 17.30
CA GLU A 14 11.05 -22.33 17.82
C GLU A 14 12.15 -22.11 16.78
N PHE A 15 12.21 -22.90 15.73
CA PHE A 15 13.10 -22.66 14.59
C PHE A 15 12.61 -21.56 13.65
N LYS A 16 11.30 -21.36 13.60
CA LYS A 16 10.65 -20.34 12.76
C LYS A 16 10.59 -18.99 13.45
N PHE A 17 10.35 -19.00 14.76
CA PHE A 17 10.19 -17.80 15.59
C PHE A 17 11.09 -17.87 16.83
N ALA A 18 11.70 -16.76 17.19
CA ALA A 18 12.38 -16.58 18.48
C ALA A 18 11.72 -15.40 19.20
N GLY A 19 10.85 -15.69 20.15
CA GLY A 19 10.01 -14.66 20.80
C GLY A 19 9.16 -13.92 19.76
N CYS A 20 9.32 -12.60 19.68
CA CYS A 20 8.60 -11.77 18.68
C CYS A 20 9.34 -11.63 17.33
N SER A 21 10.48 -12.34 17.15
CA SER A 21 11.26 -12.23 15.91
C SER A 21 10.91 -13.35 14.92
N PRO A 22 10.24 -13.02 13.80
CA PRO A 22 9.94 -14.00 12.74
C PRO A 22 11.18 -14.31 11.90
N LYS A 23 11.12 -15.44 11.16
CA LYS A 23 12.17 -15.87 10.21
C LYS A 23 13.51 -16.16 10.86
N ARG A 24 13.52 -16.74 12.08
CA ARG A 24 14.73 -17.00 12.84
C ARG A 24 15.77 -17.77 12.04
N ILE A 25 15.47 -18.98 11.60
CA ILE A 25 16.43 -19.83 10.88
C ILE A 25 17.00 -19.15 9.62
N LEU A 26 16.17 -18.37 8.91
CA LEU A 26 16.62 -17.64 7.74
C LEU A 26 17.60 -16.52 8.12
N LYS A 27 17.36 -15.85 9.23
CA LYS A 27 18.27 -14.82 9.75
C LYS A 27 19.60 -15.41 10.19
N ASP A 28 19.56 -16.55 10.89
CA ASP A 28 20.77 -17.23 11.36
C ASP A 28 21.65 -17.63 10.17
N ILE A 29 21.08 -18.24 9.12
CA ILE A 29 21.82 -18.58 7.89
C ILE A 29 22.40 -17.34 7.19
N VAL A 30 21.62 -16.27 7.09
CA VAL A 30 22.06 -15.05 6.38
C VAL A 30 23.16 -14.32 7.14
N HIS A 31 23.18 -14.40 8.47
CA HIS A 31 24.23 -13.76 9.28
C HIS A 31 25.62 -14.33 9.06
N ASP A 32 25.75 -15.57 8.59
CA ASP A 32 27.03 -16.14 8.18
C ASP A 32 27.64 -15.45 6.94
N HIS A 33 26.79 -14.76 6.16
CA HIS A 33 27.17 -14.15 4.89
C HIS A 33 27.01 -12.62 4.86
N VAL A 34 26.11 -12.08 5.69
CA VAL A 34 25.76 -10.65 5.69
C VAL A 34 25.85 -10.08 7.10
N PRO A 35 26.55 -8.92 7.30
CA PRO A 35 26.66 -8.29 8.61
C PRO A 35 25.30 -8.04 9.27
N TYR A 36 25.21 -8.28 10.59
CA TYR A 36 24.01 -8.14 11.40
C TYR A 36 23.35 -6.75 11.26
N SER A 37 24.15 -5.70 11.22
CA SER A 37 23.70 -4.31 11.08
C SER A 37 22.90 -4.05 9.79
N ILE A 38 23.21 -4.80 8.73
CA ILE A 38 22.50 -4.68 7.45
C ILE A 38 21.15 -5.41 7.49
N MET A 39 21.10 -6.57 8.14
CA MET A 39 19.92 -7.43 8.17
C MET A 39 18.90 -7.05 9.25
N ASN A 40 19.38 -6.56 10.40
CA ASN A 40 18.51 -6.25 11.53
C ASN A 40 17.94 -4.82 11.45
N ARG A 41 17.25 -4.53 10.36
CA ARG A 41 16.57 -3.25 10.13
C ARG A 41 15.07 -3.37 10.40
N PRO A 42 14.41 -2.29 10.82
CA PRO A 42 12.96 -2.25 10.85
C PRO A 42 12.37 -2.65 9.50
N LYS A 43 11.29 -3.43 9.52
CA LYS A 43 10.58 -3.76 8.29
C LYS A 43 10.12 -2.48 7.61
N LYS A 44 10.55 -2.30 6.37
CA LYS A 44 10.00 -1.30 5.46
C LYS A 44 9.26 -2.05 4.36
N GLY A 45 7.96 -1.84 4.27
CA GLY A 45 7.15 -2.39 3.18
C GLY A 45 7.57 -1.81 1.82
N PHE A 46 7.09 -2.40 0.76
CA PHE A 46 7.21 -1.81 -0.58
C PHE A 46 6.30 -0.59 -0.61
N GLY A 47 6.86 0.57 -0.26
CA GLY A 47 6.16 1.84 -0.36
C GLY A 47 6.21 2.34 -1.79
N VAL A 48 5.04 2.62 -2.36
CA VAL A 48 4.89 3.35 -3.61
C VAL A 48 4.72 4.82 -3.23
N PRO A 49 5.39 5.78 -3.88
CA PRO A 49 5.29 7.20 -3.57
C PRO A 49 3.98 7.80 -4.10
N ILE A 50 2.84 7.25 -3.66
CA ILE A 50 1.49 7.63 -4.10
C ILE A 50 1.25 9.12 -3.88
N TYR A 51 1.66 9.64 -2.72
CA TYR A 51 1.50 11.04 -2.39
C TYR A 51 2.16 11.97 -3.42
N ASP A 52 3.44 11.68 -3.77
CA ASP A 52 4.18 12.51 -4.73
C ASP A 52 3.58 12.41 -6.14
N TRP A 53 3.17 11.22 -6.54
CA TRP A 53 2.50 11.03 -7.83
C TRP A 53 1.18 11.80 -7.94
N LEU A 54 0.32 11.69 -6.92
CA LEU A 54 -0.98 12.38 -6.91
C LEU A 54 -0.83 13.89 -6.81
N ARG A 55 0.22 14.37 -6.15
CA ARG A 55 0.49 15.81 -6.04
C ARG A 55 1.03 16.41 -7.34
N ASP A 56 1.88 15.67 -8.05
CA ASP A 56 2.64 16.18 -9.19
C ASP A 56 2.09 15.61 -10.52
N ASP A 57 2.56 14.45 -10.94
CA ASP A 57 2.31 13.92 -12.30
C ASP A 57 0.84 13.54 -12.53
N LEU A 58 0.15 13.05 -11.53
CA LEU A 58 -1.22 12.53 -11.64
C LEU A 58 -2.29 13.49 -11.09
N HIS A 59 -1.92 14.69 -10.67
CA HIS A 59 -2.87 15.65 -10.10
C HIS A 59 -4.06 15.95 -11.05
N HIS A 60 -3.78 16.10 -12.33
CA HIS A 60 -4.79 16.32 -13.36
C HIS A 60 -5.87 15.23 -13.42
N LEU A 61 -5.58 14.02 -12.95
CA LEU A 61 -6.56 12.93 -12.87
C LEU A 61 -7.53 13.13 -11.71
N LEU A 62 -7.12 13.78 -10.62
CA LEU A 62 -8.03 14.12 -9.52
C LEU A 62 -9.10 15.09 -10.01
N ASP A 63 -8.71 16.14 -10.73
CA ASP A 63 -9.64 17.10 -11.33
C ASP A 63 -10.62 16.44 -12.30
N LYS A 64 -10.13 15.49 -13.10
CA LYS A 64 -10.96 14.77 -14.09
C LYS A 64 -11.93 13.78 -13.47
N TYR A 65 -11.43 12.95 -12.53
CA TYR A 65 -12.18 11.78 -12.06
C TYR A 65 -12.93 12.01 -10.74
N LEU A 66 -12.47 12.97 -9.92
CA LEU A 66 -13.10 13.33 -8.65
C LEU A 66 -13.86 14.67 -8.74
N ASP A 67 -14.13 15.13 -9.97
CA ASP A 67 -14.97 16.32 -10.20
C ASP A 67 -16.35 16.18 -9.58
N ARG A 68 -16.81 17.26 -8.95
CA ARG A 68 -18.07 17.31 -8.22
C ARG A 68 -19.28 16.96 -9.08
N GLN A 69 -19.35 17.47 -10.33
CA GLN A 69 -20.49 17.23 -11.24
C GLN A 69 -20.54 15.77 -11.67
N ARG A 70 -19.37 15.17 -11.93
CA ARG A 70 -19.24 13.76 -12.23
C ARG A 70 -19.75 12.90 -11.08
N LEU A 71 -19.34 13.18 -9.86
CA LEU A 71 -19.75 12.42 -8.67
C LEU A 71 -21.24 12.51 -8.39
N ILE A 72 -21.83 13.72 -8.59
CA ILE A 72 -23.28 13.91 -8.48
C ILE A 72 -24.04 13.06 -9.52
N LYS A 73 -23.57 13.06 -10.77
CA LYS A 73 -24.22 12.30 -11.86
C LYS A 73 -24.12 10.78 -11.64
N GLN A 74 -23.05 10.30 -11.04
CA GLN A 74 -22.85 8.87 -10.79
C GLN A 74 -23.64 8.33 -9.60
N GLU A 75 -23.92 9.17 -8.58
CA GLU A 75 -24.62 8.80 -7.34
C GLU A 75 -23.95 7.65 -6.54
N ILE A 76 -22.63 7.42 -6.75
CA ILE A 76 -21.88 6.35 -6.08
C ILE A 76 -21.16 6.88 -4.83
N PHE A 77 -20.49 8.01 -4.97
CA PHE A 77 -19.74 8.65 -3.88
C PHE A 77 -20.42 9.96 -3.47
N ASN A 78 -20.38 10.27 -2.17
CA ASN A 78 -20.84 11.57 -1.68
C ASN A 78 -19.80 12.66 -2.04
N PRO A 79 -20.18 13.65 -2.89
CA PRO A 79 -19.21 14.65 -3.37
C PRO A 79 -18.62 15.53 -2.26
N VAL A 80 -19.34 15.71 -1.14
CA VAL A 80 -18.85 16.50 0.00
C VAL A 80 -17.74 15.75 0.75
N ILE A 81 -17.93 14.44 0.95
CA ILE A 81 -16.94 13.59 1.58
C ILE A 81 -15.68 13.48 0.70
N VAL A 82 -15.86 13.24 -0.60
CA VAL A 82 -14.73 13.17 -1.55
C VAL A 82 -13.93 14.46 -1.53
N LYS A 83 -14.61 15.62 -1.59
CA LYS A 83 -13.92 16.91 -1.52
C LYS A 83 -13.13 17.05 -0.21
N SER A 84 -13.72 16.72 0.94
CA SER A 84 -13.01 16.82 2.22
C SER A 84 -11.78 15.90 2.31
N LEU A 85 -11.79 14.75 1.64
CA LEU A 85 -10.64 13.83 1.57
C LEU A 85 -9.54 14.38 0.66
N VAL A 86 -9.90 14.97 -0.49
CA VAL A 86 -8.94 15.63 -1.38
C VAL A 86 -8.32 16.85 -0.69
N ASP A 87 -9.13 17.70 -0.06
CA ASP A 87 -8.61 18.87 0.69
C ASP A 87 -7.65 18.42 1.81
N ALA A 88 -7.98 17.36 2.55
CA ALA A 88 -7.12 16.83 3.60
C ALA A 88 -5.81 16.20 3.04
N PHE A 89 -5.85 15.62 1.84
CA PHE A 89 -4.67 15.15 1.13
C PHE A 89 -3.76 16.34 0.74
N GLU A 90 -4.32 17.42 0.19
CA GLU A 90 -3.58 18.63 -0.17
C GLU A 90 -2.93 19.29 1.06
N GLU A 91 -3.60 19.26 2.21
CA GLU A 91 -3.07 19.69 3.50
C GLU A 91 -2.04 18.73 4.13
N ARG A 92 -1.65 17.66 3.44
CA ARG A 92 -0.69 16.65 3.91
C ARG A 92 -1.11 15.90 5.18
N LYS A 93 -2.39 15.69 5.42
CA LYS A 93 -2.85 14.83 6.52
C LYS A 93 -2.50 13.37 6.24
N ILE A 94 -1.83 12.73 7.20
CA ILE A 94 -1.29 11.36 7.07
C ILE A 94 -2.40 10.37 6.69
N GLY A 95 -2.12 9.55 5.68
CA GLY A 95 -2.99 8.43 5.26
C GLY A 95 -4.13 8.82 4.32
N GLN A 96 -4.30 10.09 3.96
CA GLN A 96 -5.36 10.51 3.03
C GLN A 96 -5.02 10.20 1.57
N ASP A 97 -3.74 10.13 1.23
CA ASP A 97 -3.22 9.72 -0.07
C ASP A 97 -3.74 8.34 -0.52
N VAL A 98 -3.83 7.39 0.41
CA VAL A 98 -4.35 6.05 0.13
C VAL A 98 -5.83 6.10 -0.28
N PHE A 99 -6.67 6.82 0.46
CA PHE A 99 -8.10 6.94 0.15
C PHE A 99 -8.33 7.65 -1.18
N VAL A 100 -7.61 8.74 -1.43
CA VAL A 100 -7.70 9.46 -2.71
C VAL A 100 -7.27 8.56 -3.87
N TRP A 101 -6.20 7.78 -3.69
CA TRP A 101 -5.75 6.81 -4.67
C TRP A 101 -6.80 5.73 -4.97
N GLU A 102 -7.40 5.14 -3.94
CA GLU A 102 -8.42 4.10 -4.10
C GLU A 102 -9.65 4.62 -4.86
N MET A 103 -10.11 5.83 -4.52
CA MET A 103 -11.22 6.48 -5.24
C MET A 103 -10.86 6.77 -6.70
N LEU A 104 -9.65 7.25 -6.97
CA LEU A 104 -9.17 7.49 -8.32
C LEU A 104 -9.13 6.20 -9.14
N MET A 105 -8.56 5.13 -8.58
CA MET A 105 -8.51 3.82 -9.24
C MET A 105 -9.90 3.27 -9.53
N PHE A 106 -10.83 3.39 -8.58
CA PHE A 106 -12.21 3.01 -8.80
C PHE A 106 -12.85 3.79 -9.94
N GLN A 107 -12.69 5.11 -9.97
CA GLN A 107 -13.26 5.97 -11.00
C GLN A 107 -12.70 5.69 -12.40
N MET A 108 -11.40 5.40 -12.50
CA MET A 108 -10.76 5.01 -13.76
C MET A 108 -11.26 3.64 -14.24
N TRP A 109 -11.41 2.69 -13.32
CA TRP A 109 -12.00 1.38 -13.61
C TRP A 109 -13.47 1.52 -14.07
N TYR A 110 -14.27 2.31 -13.37
CA TYR A 110 -15.68 2.55 -13.69
C TYR A 110 -15.83 3.17 -15.07
N ASP A 111 -15.02 4.16 -15.41
CA ASP A 111 -15.03 4.81 -16.72
C ASP A 111 -14.71 3.85 -17.86
N LYS A 112 -13.81 2.92 -17.63
CA LYS A 112 -13.34 1.96 -18.63
C LYS A 112 -14.33 0.81 -18.88
N TRP A 113 -15.02 0.36 -17.83
CA TRP A 113 -15.74 -0.91 -17.89
C TRP A 113 -17.26 -0.79 -17.71
N ILE A 114 -17.76 0.32 -17.21
CA ILE A 114 -19.19 0.52 -16.91
C ILE A 114 -19.81 1.60 -17.79
N ASN A 115 -19.05 2.65 -18.13
CA ASN A 115 -19.43 3.68 -19.10
C ASN A 115 -18.86 3.33 -20.47
#